data_2cc9e517d7f94486fb38ba3c6811559e
#
_entry.id   2cc9e517d7f94486fb38ba3c6811559e
#
_cell.length_a   1.000
_cell.length_b   1.000
_cell.length_c   1.000
_cell.angle_alpha   90.00
_cell.angle_beta   90.00
_cell.angle_gamma   90.00
#
_symmetry.space_group_name_H-M   'P 1'
#
loop_
_entity.id
_entity.type
_entity.pdbx_description
1 polymer ?
#
loop_
_entity_poly.entity_id
_entity_poly.type
_entity_poly.pdbx_seq_one_letter_code
_entity_poly.pdbx_strand_id
1 'polypeptide(L)'
;GTLVHRLGGMRPFSGMTGYDGIVACLQQAMADTSVRGVLLDIDSPGGQAAGAFDCADMIYRLRQQKPVWALCNDTACSAAMLLASACSRRLVTQTSRIGSIGVMMSHVSYAGHLAQAGVDITLIYSGAHKVDGNQFEALPAEVRQDMQQRIDAARRMFAEKVAMFTGLSVDAVTGTEAAVFEGQSGIEAGLADELINASDA
;
A
#
# COMPACT_ATOMS: atom_id res chain seq x y z
N GLY A 1 -4.74 -5.82 -8.90
CA GLY A 1 -3.39 -5.65 -9.46
C GLY A 1 -2.51 -4.74 -8.61
N THR A 2 -1.27 -4.50 -9.03
CA THR A 2 -0.30 -3.65 -8.33
C THR A 2 -0.74 -2.18 -8.34
N LEU A 3 -0.70 -1.53 -7.19
CA LEU A 3 -1.04 -0.12 -7.05
C LEU A 3 0.16 0.77 -7.41
N VAL A 4 -0.07 1.78 -8.23
CA VAL A 4 0.95 2.74 -8.69
C VAL A 4 0.46 4.17 -8.52
N HIS A 5 1.42 5.12 -8.43
CA HIS A 5 1.08 6.51 -8.13
C HIS A 5 0.14 7.11 -9.19
N ARG A 6 0.49 7.00 -10.47
CA ARG A 6 -0.28 7.57 -11.57
C ARG A 6 -0.26 6.64 -12.77
N LEU A 7 -1.43 6.35 -13.30
CA LEU A 7 -1.60 5.53 -14.50
C LEU A 7 -2.68 6.10 -15.45
N GLY A 8 -3.37 7.18 -15.03
CA GLY A 8 -4.45 7.81 -15.81
C GLY A 8 -5.71 6.97 -15.90
N GLY A 9 -5.95 6.05 -14.97
CA GLY A 9 -7.15 5.22 -14.89
C GLY A 9 -6.90 3.83 -14.35
N MET A 10 -7.98 3.05 -14.26
CA MET A 10 -7.90 1.63 -13.94
C MET A 10 -7.72 0.84 -15.25
N ARG A 11 -6.67 0.02 -15.32
CA ARG A 11 -6.36 -0.81 -16.49
C ARG A 11 -6.25 -2.28 -16.07
N PRO A 12 -7.38 -2.99 -15.94
CA PRO A 12 -7.41 -4.35 -15.41
C PRO A 12 -6.51 -5.32 -16.19
N PHE A 13 -6.36 -5.15 -17.49
CA PHE A 13 -5.49 -6.00 -18.31
C PHE A 13 -3.99 -5.71 -18.19
N SER A 14 -3.59 -4.61 -17.56
CA SER A 14 -2.17 -4.30 -17.32
C SER A 14 -1.65 -4.89 -16.00
N GLY A 15 -2.55 -5.39 -15.15
CA GLY A 15 -2.21 -5.80 -13.78
C GLY A 15 -1.81 -4.63 -12.86
N MET A 16 -2.08 -3.39 -13.27
CA MET A 16 -1.78 -2.18 -12.51
C MET A 16 -3.01 -1.28 -12.38
N THR A 17 -3.09 -0.59 -11.24
CA THR A 17 -4.15 0.39 -10.96
C THR A 17 -3.53 1.66 -10.38
N GLY A 18 -3.82 2.81 -10.99
CA GLY A 18 -3.35 4.10 -10.52
C GLY A 18 -4.22 4.66 -9.39
N TYR A 19 -3.59 5.23 -8.34
CA TYR A 19 -4.34 5.93 -7.30
C TYR A 19 -5.14 7.11 -7.87
N ASP A 20 -4.61 7.79 -8.87
CA ASP A 20 -5.31 8.86 -9.60
C ASP A 20 -6.60 8.36 -10.25
N GLY A 21 -6.60 7.17 -10.82
CA GLY A 21 -7.78 6.53 -11.38
C GLY A 21 -8.83 6.18 -10.33
N ILE A 22 -8.39 5.62 -9.18
CA ILE A 22 -9.28 5.32 -8.05
C ILE A 22 -9.95 6.61 -7.56
N VAL A 23 -9.17 7.67 -7.33
CA VAL A 23 -9.69 8.96 -6.87
C VAL A 23 -10.70 9.54 -7.87
N ALA A 24 -10.42 9.50 -9.17
CA ALA A 24 -11.32 10.00 -10.21
C ALA A 24 -12.66 9.25 -10.21
N CYS A 25 -12.64 7.91 -10.13
CA CYS A 25 -13.85 7.11 -10.06
C CYS A 25 -14.67 7.40 -8.79
N LEU A 26 -14.01 7.54 -7.64
CA LEU A 26 -14.67 7.88 -6.38
C LEU A 26 -15.31 9.27 -6.45
N GLN A 27 -14.63 10.27 -6.97
CA GLN A 27 -15.18 11.61 -7.14
C GLN A 27 -16.40 11.62 -8.06
N GLN A 28 -16.36 10.87 -9.16
CA GLN A 28 -17.50 10.71 -10.06
C GLN A 28 -18.68 10.05 -9.34
N ALA A 29 -18.45 8.97 -8.59
CA ALA A 29 -19.49 8.30 -7.81
C ALA A 29 -20.11 9.22 -6.73
N MET A 30 -19.30 10.06 -6.09
CA MET A 30 -19.79 11.03 -5.10
C MET A 30 -20.66 12.12 -5.74
N ALA A 31 -20.33 12.57 -6.94
CA ALA A 31 -21.08 13.58 -7.68
C ALA A 31 -22.41 13.07 -8.25
N ASP A 32 -22.53 11.77 -8.50
CA ASP A 32 -23.75 11.15 -9.07
C ASP A 32 -24.79 10.92 -7.96
N THR A 33 -25.92 11.62 -8.03
CA THR A 33 -27.01 11.52 -7.04
C THR A 33 -27.73 10.17 -7.05
N SER A 34 -27.61 9.38 -8.12
CA SER A 34 -28.18 8.03 -8.21
C SER A 34 -27.34 7.00 -7.45
N VAL A 35 -26.05 7.25 -7.22
CA VAL A 35 -25.16 6.39 -6.47
C VAL A 35 -25.36 6.60 -4.97
N ARG A 36 -25.80 5.55 -4.27
CA ARG A 36 -26.05 5.58 -2.83
C ARG A 36 -24.84 5.15 -1.98
N GLY A 37 -23.90 4.44 -2.55
CA GLY A 37 -22.68 3.96 -1.90
C GLY A 37 -21.71 3.38 -2.92
N VAL A 38 -20.49 3.08 -2.49
CA VAL A 38 -19.43 2.53 -3.32
C VAL A 38 -18.89 1.26 -2.66
N LEU A 39 -18.74 0.21 -3.43
CA LEU A 39 -17.99 -0.98 -3.06
C LEU A 39 -16.67 -0.98 -3.82
N LEU A 40 -15.56 -0.94 -3.09
CA LEU A 40 -14.22 -1.16 -3.64
C LEU A 40 -13.95 -2.67 -3.63
N ASP A 41 -14.04 -3.30 -4.76
CA ASP A 41 -13.63 -4.71 -4.94
C ASP A 41 -12.10 -4.74 -5.14
N ILE A 42 -11.39 -5.27 -4.13
CA ILE A 42 -9.94 -5.17 -4.01
C ILE A 42 -9.31 -6.55 -4.17
N ASP A 43 -8.52 -6.71 -5.24
CA ASP A 43 -7.55 -7.79 -5.40
C ASP A 43 -6.18 -7.19 -5.72
N SER A 44 -5.36 -6.96 -4.68
CA SER A 44 -4.08 -6.26 -4.81
C SER A 44 -3.09 -6.64 -3.71
N PRO A 45 -1.83 -6.94 -4.07
CA PRO A 45 -0.75 -7.14 -3.11
C PRO A 45 -0.24 -5.82 -2.50
N GLY A 46 -0.78 -4.67 -2.93
CA GLY A 46 -0.26 -3.35 -2.60
C GLY A 46 0.52 -2.74 -3.77
N GLY A 47 1.51 -1.92 -3.46
CA GLY A 47 2.30 -1.25 -4.49
C GLY A 47 3.09 -0.05 -3.98
N GLN A 48 3.19 1.00 -4.79
CA GLN A 48 3.96 2.19 -4.47
C GLN A 48 3.41 2.93 -3.26
N ALA A 49 4.31 3.35 -2.35
CA ALA A 49 3.95 4.21 -1.22
C ALA A 49 3.55 5.63 -1.67
N ALA A 50 4.18 6.12 -2.74
CA ALA A 50 3.87 7.43 -3.30
C ALA A 50 2.40 7.48 -3.79
N GLY A 51 1.64 8.42 -3.22
CA GLY A 51 0.21 8.62 -3.52
C GLY A 51 -0.76 7.72 -2.75
N ALA A 52 -0.29 6.66 -2.07
CA ALA A 52 -1.14 5.73 -1.33
C ALA A 52 -1.86 6.43 -0.16
N PHE A 53 -1.11 7.21 0.61
CA PHE A 53 -1.63 7.92 1.79
C PHE A 53 -2.65 8.99 1.41
N ASP A 54 -2.39 9.75 0.35
CA ASP A 54 -3.31 10.77 -0.16
C ASP A 54 -4.61 10.13 -0.65
N CYS A 55 -4.51 8.99 -1.35
CA CYS A 55 -5.67 8.23 -1.81
C CYS A 55 -6.49 7.70 -0.64
N ALA A 56 -5.84 7.13 0.38
CA ALA A 56 -6.51 6.64 1.59
C ALA A 56 -7.20 7.78 2.35
N ASP A 57 -6.54 8.92 2.52
CA ASP A 57 -7.14 10.11 3.15
C ASP A 57 -8.34 10.62 2.35
N MET A 58 -8.31 10.52 1.02
CA MET A 58 -9.46 10.86 0.19
C MET A 58 -10.63 9.92 0.44
N ILE A 59 -10.40 8.60 0.45
CA ILE A 59 -11.43 7.58 0.77
C ILE A 59 -12.02 7.87 2.14
N TYR A 60 -11.19 8.12 3.16
CA TYR A 60 -11.62 8.40 4.51
C TYR A 60 -12.52 9.62 4.61
N ARG A 61 -12.25 10.69 3.84
CA ARG A 61 -13.12 11.87 3.75
C ARG A 61 -14.41 11.57 3.01
N LEU A 62 -14.34 10.88 1.88
CA LEU A 62 -15.49 10.60 1.03
C LEU A 62 -16.49 9.64 1.69
N ARG A 63 -16.03 8.71 2.55
CA ARG A 63 -16.92 7.81 3.29
C ARG A 63 -17.91 8.52 4.23
N GLN A 64 -17.67 9.81 4.53
CA GLN A 64 -18.59 10.64 5.32
C GLN A 64 -19.75 11.19 4.48
N GLN A 65 -19.62 11.21 3.16
CA GLN A 65 -20.65 11.69 2.24
C GLN A 65 -21.57 10.56 1.79
N LYS A 66 -20.98 9.41 1.40
CA LYS A 66 -21.66 8.17 1.04
C LYS A 66 -20.90 6.99 1.61
N PRO A 67 -21.55 5.88 1.97
CA PRO A 67 -20.85 4.66 2.38
C PRO A 67 -19.82 4.24 1.33
N VAL A 68 -18.58 3.98 1.76
CA VAL A 68 -17.54 3.37 0.93
C VAL A 68 -17.09 2.10 1.66
N TRP A 69 -17.36 0.96 1.09
CA TRP A 69 -16.99 -0.35 1.63
C TRP A 69 -15.84 -0.94 0.83
N ALA A 70 -15.03 -1.74 1.47
CA ALA A 70 -14.02 -2.56 0.83
C ALA A 70 -14.44 -4.03 0.88
N LEU A 71 -14.41 -4.70 -0.25
CA LEU A 71 -14.43 -6.14 -0.37
C LEU A 71 -13.02 -6.60 -0.69
N CYS A 72 -12.34 -7.26 0.25
CA CYS A 72 -11.02 -7.84 0.05
C CYS A 72 -11.20 -9.20 -0.64
N ASN A 73 -11.12 -9.21 -1.97
CA ASN A 73 -11.49 -10.33 -2.84
C ASN A 73 -10.44 -10.53 -3.96
N ASP A 74 -9.39 -11.25 -3.81
CA ASP A 74 -8.96 -12.18 -2.78
C ASP A 74 -7.87 -11.57 -1.88
N THR A 75 -7.08 -10.62 -2.37
CA THR A 75 -5.92 -10.04 -1.68
C THR A 75 -6.09 -8.53 -1.47
N ALA A 76 -5.92 -8.07 -0.24
CA ALA A 76 -5.80 -6.66 0.09
C ALA A 76 -4.63 -6.44 1.07
N CYS A 77 -3.40 -6.41 0.54
CA CYS A 77 -2.19 -6.33 1.33
C CYS A 77 -1.46 -4.98 1.15
N SER A 78 -0.66 -4.59 2.16
CA SER A 78 0.21 -3.41 2.10
C SER A 78 -0.59 -2.15 1.73
N ALA A 79 -0.22 -1.40 0.69
CA ALA A 79 -0.95 -0.20 0.26
C ALA A 79 -2.44 -0.46 -0.01
N ALA A 80 -2.82 -1.66 -0.48
CA ALA A 80 -4.23 -2.03 -0.66
C ALA A 80 -4.96 -2.15 0.69
N MET A 81 -4.29 -2.67 1.72
CA MET A 81 -4.82 -2.69 3.09
C MET A 81 -4.99 -1.27 3.66
N LEU A 82 -4.10 -0.34 3.31
CA LEU A 82 -4.25 1.06 3.69
C LEU A 82 -5.55 1.65 3.10
N LEU A 83 -5.83 1.39 1.82
CA LEU A 83 -7.06 1.85 1.18
C LEU A 83 -8.31 1.18 1.78
N ALA A 84 -8.25 -0.14 2.01
CA ALA A 84 -9.33 -0.88 2.65
C ALA A 84 -9.61 -0.36 4.06
N SER A 85 -8.56 -0.06 4.84
CA SER A 85 -8.68 0.50 6.19
C SER A 85 -9.39 1.86 6.20
N ALA A 86 -9.22 2.66 5.15
CA ALA A 86 -9.86 3.95 5.01
C ALA A 86 -11.36 3.87 4.68
N CYS A 87 -11.87 2.71 4.27
CA CYS A 87 -13.29 2.47 4.03
C CYS A 87 -14.09 2.42 5.34
N SER A 88 -15.42 2.60 5.26
CA SER A 88 -16.30 2.54 6.42
C SER A 88 -16.60 1.10 6.88
N ARG A 89 -16.42 0.11 6.01
CA ARG A 89 -16.55 -1.31 6.30
C ARG A 89 -15.59 -2.13 5.44
N ARG A 90 -15.01 -3.18 6.00
CA ARG A 90 -14.05 -4.08 5.38
C ARG A 90 -14.62 -5.49 5.41
N LEU A 91 -14.97 -6.00 4.25
CA LEU A 91 -15.50 -7.33 4.05
C LEU A 91 -14.39 -8.24 3.56
N VAL A 92 -14.35 -9.46 4.06
CA VAL A 92 -13.37 -10.48 3.66
C VAL A 92 -14.10 -11.76 3.24
N THR A 93 -13.54 -12.48 2.30
CA THR A 93 -13.97 -13.85 1.96
C THR A 93 -13.21 -14.86 2.81
N GLN A 94 -13.59 -16.13 2.74
CA GLN A 94 -12.94 -17.20 3.52
C GLN A 94 -11.45 -17.34 3.23
N THR A 95 -11.02 -17.04 2.00
CA THR A 95 -9.64 -17.13 1.50
C THR A 95 -8.94 -15.80 1.35
N SER A 96 -9.62 -14.70 1.67
CA SER A 96 -9.03 -13.36 1.58
C SER A 96 -7.78 -13.24 2.42
N ARG A 97 -6.76 -12.64 1.83
CA ARG A 97 -5.47 -12.35 2.46
C ARG A 97 -5.34 -10.85 2.67
N ILE A 98 -5.28 -10.42 3.92
CA ILE A 98 -5.23 -8.99 4.30
C ILE A 98 -4.08 -8.72 5.26
N GLY A 99 -3.67 -7.47 5.38
CA GLY A 99 -2.58 -7.07 6.28
C GLY A 99 -1.33 -6.63 5.53
N SER A 100 -0.17 -7.21 5.84
CA SER A 100 1.13 -6.78 5.30
C SER A 100 1.36 -5.27 5.52
N ILE A 101 1.03 -4.77 6.72
CA ILE A 101 1.18 -3.35 7.09
C ILE A 101 2.65 -3.07 7.39
N GLY A 102 3.41 -2.95 6.33
CA GLY A 102 4.85 -2.76 6.34
C GLY A 102 5.36 -2.02 5.12
N VAL A 103 6.61 -1.62 5.17
CA VAL A 103 7.29 -0.91 4.08
C VAL A 103 8.61 -1.61 3.79
N MET A 104 8.92 -1.81 2.53
CA MET A 104 10.18 -2.38 2.10
C MET A 104 10.87 -1.50 1.07
N MET A 105 12.18 -1.54 1.09
CA MET A 105 13.06 -1.00 0.06
C MET A 105 14.10 -2.05 -0.28
N SER A 106 14.47 -2.17 -1.55
CA SER A 106 15.54 -3.07 -1.99
C SER A 106 16.66 -2.29 -2.62
N HIS A 107 17.89 -2.71 -2.35
CA HIS A 107 19.09 -2.25 -3.03
C HIS A 107 19.74 -3.44 -3.73
N VAL A 108 20.12 -3.27 -4.99
CA VAL A 108 20.86 -4.27 -5.76
C VAL A 108 22.21 -3.68 -6.11
N SER A 109 23.30 -4.40 -5.80
CA SER A 109 24.65 -4.00 -6.21
C SER A 109 25.15 -4.93 -7.31
N TYR A 110 25.62 -4.34 -8.39
CA TYR A 110 26.29 -5.01 -9.49
C TYR A 110 27.83 -4.92 -9.41
N ALA A 111 28.39 -4.34 -8.32
CA ALA A 111 29.82 -4.08 -8.17
C ALA A 111 30.68 -5.34 -8.44
N GLY A 112 30.30 -6.49 -7.86
CA GLY A 112 31.03 -7.76 -8.07
C GLY A 112 30.96 -8.25 -9.51
N HIS A 113 29.81 -8.12 -10.18
CA HIS A 113 29.64 -8.52 -11.56
C HIS A 113 30.46 -7.63 -12.51
N LEU A 114 30.44 -6.31 -12.30
CA LEU A 114 31.20 -5.34 -13.08
C LEU A 114 32.70 -5.59 -12.95
N ALA A 115 33.19 -5.81 -11.73
CA ALA A 115 34.60 -6.14 -11.51
C ALA A 115 35.03 -7.41 -12.25
N GLN A 116 34.19 -8.47 -12.24
CA GLN A 116 34.48 -9.70 -13.00
C GLN A 116 34.45 -9.49 -14.50
N ALA A 117 33.60 -8.57 -14.99
CA ALA A 117 33.51 -8.23 -16.40
C ALA A 117 34.61 -7.24 -16.86
N GLY A 118 35.46 -6.78 -15.95
CA GLY A 118 36.50 -5.76 -16.26
C GLY A 118 35.94 -4.40 -16.60
N VAL A 119 34.77 -4.05 -16.07
CA VAL A 119 34.08 -2.77 -16.29
C VAL A 119 34.24 -1.89 -15.09
N ASP A 120 34.91 -0.74 -15.27
CA ASP A 120 35.04 0.30 -14.26
C ASP A 120 34.04 1.44 -14.54
N ILE A 121 33.22 1.76 -13.52
CA ILE A 121 32.28 2.89 -13.59
C ILE A 121 32.72 3.97 -12.63
N THR A 122 33.00 5.17 -13.18
CA THR A 122 33.32 6.35 -12.40
C THR A 122 32.11 7.27 -12.34
N LEU A 123 31.59 7.50 -11.13
CA LEU A 123 30.52 8.46 -10.90
C LEU A 123 31.13 9.85 -10.64
N ILE A 124 30.73 10.85 -11.45
CA ILE A 124 31.11 12.24 -11.25
C ILE A 124 29.86 13.01 -10.84
N TYR A 125 29.83 13.53 -9.61
CA TYR A 125 28.64 14.13 -9.03
C TYR A 125 28.98 15.34 -8.15
N SER A 126 27.96 16.15 -7.91
CA SER A 126 28.00 17.28 -6.97
C SER A 126 26.85 17.16 -5.98
N GLY A 127 27.20 17.20 -4.69
CA GLY A 127 26.28 16.93 -3.55
C GLY A 127 26.51 15.55 -2.95
N ALA A 128 26.84 15.49 -1.65
CA ALA A 128 27.29 14.28 -0.96
C ALA A 128 26.33 13.07 -1.11
N HIS A 129 25.03 13.33 -1.14
CA HIS A 129 23.99 12.27 -1.18
C HIS A 129 23.44 11.99 -2.57
N LYS A 130 24.05 12.52 -3.64
CA LYS A 130 23.51 12.43 -5.00
C LYS A 130 23.52 11.01 -5.56
N VAL A 131 24.47 10.20 -5.10
CA VAL A 131 24.71 8.83 -5.58
C VAL A 131 24.42 7.76 -4.53
N ASP A 132 23.87 8.15 -3.38
CA ASP A 132 23.50 7.22 -2.32
C ASP A 132 22.57 6.12 -2.87
N GLY A 133 22.94 4.86 -2.59
CA GLY A 133 22.18 3.72 -3.06
C GLY A 133 22.30 3.45 -4.57
N ASN A 134 23.37 3.97 -5.23
CA ASN A 134 23.65 3.58 -6.61
C ASN A 134 23.96 2.07 -6.69
N GLN A 135 23.73 1.48 -7.88
CA GLN A 135 23.88 0.05 -8.09
C GLN A 135 25.30 -0.41 -8.44
N PHE A 136 26.24 0.52 -8.63
CA PHE A 136 27.59 0.23 -9.12
C PHE A 136 28.58 0.00 -7.99
N GLU A 137 28.20 0.28 -6.77
CA GLU A 137 29.00 0.14 -5.57
C GLU A 137 28.30 -0.73 -4.52
N ALA A 138 29.06 -1.25 -3.56
CA ALA A 138 28.49 -1.85 -2.36
C ALA A 138 27.78 -0.76 -1.54
N LEU A 139 26.63 -1.08 -0.95
CA LEU A 139 25.87 -0.13 -0.15
C LEU A 139 26.65 0.24 1.13
N PRO A 140 27.05 1.52 1.31
CA PRO A 140 27.70 1.96 2.53
C PRO A 140 26.79 1.78 3.76
N ALA A 141 27.38 1.49 4.92
CA ALA A 141 26.63 1.23 6.15
C ALA A 141 25.78 2.43 6.60
N GLU A 142 26.32 3.63 6.44
CA GLU A 142 25.63 4.89 6.75
C GLU A 142 24.41 5.14 5.83
N VAL A 143 24.55 4.88 4.53
CA VAL A 143 23.45 4.99 3.56
C VAL A 143 22.37 3.96 3.86
N ARG A 144 22.79 2.72 4.21
CA ARG A 144 21.85 1.69 4.63
C ARG A 144 21.08 2.10 5.89
N GLN A 145 21.75 2.71 6.85
CA GLN A 145 21.11 3.20 8.09
C GLN A 145 20.11 4.32 7.80
N ASP A 146 20.45 5.27 6.93
CA ASP A 146 19.53 6.32 6.51
C ASP A 146 18.30 5.74 5.79
N MET A 147 18.49 4.79 4.86
CA MET A 147 17.38 4.09 4.21
C MET A 147 16.50 3.36 5.21
N GLN A 148 17.07 2.70 6.24
CA GLN A 148 16.31 2.03 7.29
C GLN A 148 15.45 3.03 8.08
N GLN A 149 16.01 4.15 8.48
CA GLN A 149 15.26 5.19 9.20
C GLN A 149 14.07 5.71 8.38
N ARG A 150 14.24 5.87 7.07
CA ARG A 150 13.16 6.31 6.17
C ARG A 150 12.03 5.30 6.08
N ILE A 151 12.33 4.01 5.95
CA ILE A 151 11.28 2.98 5.89
C ILE A 151 10.62 2.76 7.26
N ASP A 152 11.35 2.91 8.36
CA ASP A 152 10.77 2.84 9.70
C ASP A 152 9.79 4.00 9.95
N ALA A 153 10.15 5.21 9.54
CA ALA A 153 9.26 6.37 9.59
C ALA A 153 8.00 6.16 8.71
N ALA A 154 8.18 5.64 7.50
CA ALA A 154 7.07 5.33 6.61
C ALA A 154 6.15 4.22 7.17
N ARG A 155 6.72 3.16 7.79
CA ARG A 155 5.95 2.11 8.47
C ARG A 155 5.15 2.68 9.64
N ARG A 156 5.76 3.59 10.42
CA ARG A 156 5.07 4.24 11.53
C ARG A 156 3.89 5.07 11.04
N MET A 157 4.08 5.90 10.01
CA MET A 157 3.00 6.68 9.39
C MET A 157 1.88 5.76 8.86
N PHE A 158 2.23 4.61 8.28
CA PHE A 158 1.26 3.62 7.84
C PHE A 158 0.43 3.09 9.01
N ALA A 159 1.08 2.65 10.10
CA ALA A 159 0.38 2.14 11.27
C ALA A 159 -0.52 3.22 11.92
N GLU A 160 -0.04 4.45 12.03
CA GLU A 160 -0.82 5.59 12.55
C GLU A 160 -2.08 5.85 11.70
N LYS A 161 -1.96 5.77 10.35
CA LYS A 161 -3.12 5.93 9.46
C LYS A 161 -4.13 4.78 9.59
N VAL A 162 -3.65 3.54 9.61
CA VAL A 162 -4.54 2.38 9.81
C VAL A 162 -5.23 2.48 11.17
N ALA A 163 -4.50 2.80 12.23
CA ALA A 163 -5.07 3.00 13.56
C ALA A 163 -6.17 4.09 13.56
N MET A 164 -5.88 5.24 12.95
CA MET A 164 -6.85 6.35 12.83
C MET A 164 -8.11 5.92 12.06
N PHE A 165 -7.97 5.14 10.99
CA PHE A 165 -9.10 4.75 10.13
C PHE A 165 -9.96 3.66 10.74
N THR A 166 -9.36 2.74 11.50
CA THR A 166 -10.02 1.54 12.02
C THR A 166 -10.43 1.64 13.48
N GLY A 167 -9.83 2.57 14.25
CA GLY A 167 -10.00 2.66 15.70
C GLY A 167 -9.10 1.73 16.51
N LEU A 168 -8.22 0.96 15.86
CA LEU A 168 -7.19 0.18 16.54
C LEU A 168 -6.14 1.10 17.18
N SER A 169 -5.40 0.58 18.18
CA SER A 169 -4.21 1.28 18.67
C SER A 169 -3.05 1.13 17.67
N VAL A 170 -2.14 2.11 17.66
CA VAL A 170 -0.92 2.04 16.85
C VAL A 170 -0.10 0.80 17.22
N ASP A 171 -0.04 0.48 18.52
CA ASP A 171 0.69 -0.69 19.02
C ASP A 171 0.07 -2.01 18.52
N ALA A 172 -1.27 -2.11 18.46
CA ALA A 172 -1.93 -3.28 17.89
C ALA A 172 -1.57 -3.45 16.40
N VAL A 173 -1.57 -2.35 15.64
CA VAL A 173 -1.22 -2.39 14.22
C VAL A 173 0.27 -2.72 14.02
N THR A 174 1.18 -2.08 14.75
CA THR A 174 2.62 -2.35 14.65
C THR A 174 2.97 -3.76 15.13
N GLY A 175 2.26 -4.26 16.15
CA GLY A 175 2.42 -5.60 16.70
C GLY A 175 2.07 -6.72 15.72
N THR A 176 1.37 -6.43 14.62
CA THR A 176 1.16 -7.41 13.53
C THR A 176 2.45 -7.79 12.81
N GLU A 177 3.53 -7.01 12.97
CA GLU A 177 4.84 -7.20 12.32
C GLU A 177 4.73 -7.44 10.80
N ALA A 178 3.78 -6.73 10.16
CA ALA A 178 3.47 -6.88 8.74
C ALA A 178 3.02 -8.29 8.32
N ALA A 179 2.47 -9.07 9.25
CA ALA A 179 1.90 -10.37 8.94
C ALA A 179 0.70 -10.23 7.99
N VAL A 180 0.41 -11.32 7.30
CA VAL A 180 -0.78 -11.51 6.47
C VAL A 180 -1.73 -12.44 7.21
N PHE A 181 -3.00 -12.07 7.23
CA PHE A 181 -4.08 -12.79 7.89
C PHE A 181 -5.07 -13.29 6.84
N GLU A 182 -5.63 -14.48 7.05
CA GLU A 182 -6.59 -15.07 6.12
C GLU A 182 -8.00 -15.10 6.72
N GLY A 183 -8.98 -14.64 5.98
CA GLY A 183 -10.40 -14.71 6.30
C GLY A 183 -10.70 -14.32 7.75
N GLN A 184 -11.14 -15.29 8.54
CA GLN A 184 -11.54 -15.09 9.93
C GLN A 184 -10.42 -14.51 10.82
N SER A 185 -9.16 -14.91 10.58
CA SER A 185 -8.04 -14.38 11.38
C SER A 185 -7.80 -12.88 11.16
N GLY A 186 -8.20 -12.36 9.99
CA GLY A 186 -8.19 -10.91 9.73
C GLY A 186 -9.21 -10.14 10.58
N ILE A 187 -10.36 -10.74 10.85
CA ILE A 187 -11.38 -10.18 11.78
C ILE A 187 -10.87 -10.22 13.21
N GLU A 188 -10.29 -11.33 13.64
CA GLU A 188 -9.70 -11.49 14.97
C GLU A 188 -8.56 -10.49 15.24
N ALA A 189 -7.79 -10.15 14.20
CA ALA A 189 -6.78 -9.09 14.24
C ALA A 189 -7.36 -7.67 14.22
N GLY A 190 -8.69 -7.50 14.05
CA GLY A 190 -9.35 -6.20 13.93
C GLY A 190 -9.14 -5.49 12.59
N LEU A 191 -8.56 -6.16 11.61
CA LEU A 191 -8.28 -5.60 10.29
C LEU A 191 -9.46 -5.71 9.31
N ALA A 192 -10.44 -6.57 9.61
CA ALA A 192 -11.69 -6.71 8.87
C ALA A 192 -12.90 -6.71 9.82
N ASP A 193 -14.09 -6.48 9.26
CA ASP A 193 -15.31 -6.33 10.04
C ASP A 193 -16.24 -7.54 9.88
N GLU A 194 -16.23 -8.18 8.72
CA GLU A 194 -17.18 -9.27 8.43
C GLU A 194 -16.65 -10.23 7.37
N LEU A 195 -16.97 -11.51 7.55
CA LEU A 195 -16.71 -12.57 6.58
C LEU A 195 -17.98 -12.83 5.78
N ILE A 196 -17.87 -12.74 4.45
CA ILE A 196 -19.00 -12.93 3.52
C ILE A 196 -18.59 -13.81 2.35
N ASN A 197 -19.57 -14.22 1.55
CA ASN A 197 -19.32 -14.68 0.19
C ASN A 197 -19.25 -13.46 -0.74
N ALA A 198 -18.32 -13.44 -1.69
CA ALA A 198 -18.14 -12.29 -2.59
C ALA A 198 -19.40 -11.97 -3.43
N SER A 199 -20.26 -12.97 -3.68
CA SER A 199 -21.54 -12.80 -4.39
C SER A 199 -22.61 -12.07 -3.58
N ASP A 200 -22.40 -11.92 -2.27
CA ASP A 200 -23.41 -11.37 -1.35
C ASP A 200 -23.07 -9.91 -0.93
N ALA A 201 -21.98 -9.34 -1.51
CA ALA A 201 -21.46 -8.00 -1.21
C ALA A 201 -22.22 -6.86 -1.89
#